data_ccbdf1f3f11b493b380867e212ce6cc9
#
_entry.id   ccbdf1f3f11b493b380867e212ce6cc9
#
_cell.length_a   1.000
_cell.length_b   1.000
_cell.length_c   1.000
_cell.angle_alpha   90.00
_cell.angle_beta   90.00
_cell.angle_gamma   90.00
#
_symmetry.space_group_name_H-M   'P 1'
#
loop_
_entity.id
_entity.type
_entity.pdbx_description
1 polymer ?
#
loop_
_entity_poly.entity_id
_entity_poly.type
_entity_poly.pdbx_seq_one_letter_code
_entity_poly.pdbx_strand_id
1 'polypeptide(L)'
;AKHEGGVIWHTQGSGKSILMVLIAKWLLEHDPEARILVVTDRDELDKQIVGVMRNAGVIGPGSPSPRITSRAEFVEKLGSTTTRLMCALLHKIDPSDLNGTPPKVHGRMYVFVDECHRSQGGDMNRQMKRWLEGAIFIGFTGTPLLRKDKKMTRDVFGTYIHTYKFHQAVADKVVLDLKYEARDVPQRLTSQTAVDQWFETRTKNLNNFQKALVRKRWATMEELMSSEERKARIAASIIHDFGVLPRLNNNRGTAILVAASI
;
A
#
# COMPACT_ATOMS: atom_id res chain seq x y z
N ALA A 1 -1.37 -32.44 -7.96
CA ALA A 1 -1.13 -31.07 -8.36
C ALA A 1 -0.16 -30.44 -7.36
N LYS A 2 0.89 -29.76 -7.83
CA LYS A 2 1.77 -28.98 -6.96
C LYS A 2 0.93 -27.82 -6.43
N HIS A 3 0.76 -27.74 -5.12
CA HIS A 3 0.10 -26.61 -4.46
C HIS A 3 1.11 -25.45 -4.41
N GLU A 4 1.21 -24.70 -5.49
CA GLU A 4 2.10 -23.56 -5.59
C GLU A 4 1.32 -22.27 -5.33
N GLY A 5 1.94 -21.35 -4.61
CA GLY A 5 1.43 -20.02 -4.42
C GLY A 5 1.52 -19.17 -5.70
N GLY A 6 1.08 -17.93 -5.65
CA GLY A 6 1.17 -17.04 -6.79
C GLY A 6 0.68 -15.63 -6.50
N VAL A 7 0.61 -14.82 -7.56
CA VAL A 7 0.22 -13.42 -7.48
C VAL A 7 -1.03 -13.16 -8.30
N ILE A 8 -1.99 -12.49 -7.70
CA ILE A 8 -3.14 -11.89 -8.37
C ILE A 8 -2.85 -10.39 -8.53
N TRP A 9 -2.54 -10.00 -9.77
CA TRP A 9 -2.28 -8.61 -10.11
C TRP A 9 -3.53 -7.97 -10.69
N HIS A 10 -4.27 -7.27 -9.86
CA HIS A 10 -5.45 -6.51 -10.25
C HIS A 10 -5.24 -5.04 -9.91
N THR A 11 -5.56 -4.14 -10.84
CA THR A 11 -5.43 -2.69 -10.61
C THR A 11 -6.24 -2.22 -9.40
N GLN A 12 -5.88 -1.08 -8.84
CA GLN A 12 -6.63 -0.50 -7.73
C GLN A 12 -8.06 -0.16 -8.16
N GLY A 13 -9.02 -0.36 -7.25
CA GLY A 13 -10.45 -0.12 -7.53
C GLY A 13 -11.16 -1.24 -8.31
N SER A 14 -10.46 -2.30 -8.74
CA SER A 14 -11.00 -3.40 -9.53
C SER A 14 -11.67 -4.53 -8.72
N GLY A 15 -11.88 -4.34 -7.41
CA GLY A 15 -12.56 -5.33 -6.59
C GLY A 15 -11.67 -6.43 -6.00
N LYS A 16 -10.35 -6.21 -5.82
CA LYS A 16 -9.42 -7.20 -5.22
C LYS A 16 -9.93 -7.81 -3.92
N SER A 17 -10.46 -6.99 -3.00
CA SER A 17 -10.96 -7.47 -1.72
C SER A 17 -12.17 -8.38 -1.88
N ILE A 18 -13.04 -8.12 -2.86
CA ILE A 18 -14.18 -8.98 -3.18
C ILE A 18 -13.68 -10.31 -3.73
N LEU A 19 -12.74 -10.28 -4.68
CA LEU A 19 -12.14 -11.48 -5.25
C LEU A 19 -11.47 -12.35 -4.16
N MET A 20 -10.73 -11.72 -3.25
CA MET A 20 -10.12 -12.41 -2.10
C MET A 20 -11.16 -13.13 -1.25
N VAL A 21 -12.28 -12.47 -0.96
CA VAL A 21 -13.38 -13.06 -0.18
C VAL A 21 -14.07 -14.19 -0.93
N LEU A 22 -14.28 -14.05 -2.24
CA LEU A 22 -14.86 -15.12 -3.06
C LEU A 22 -13.96 -16.36 -3.12
N ILE A 23 -12.64 -16.18 -3.26
CA ILE A 23 -11.69 -17.30 -3.23
C ILE A 23 -11.69 -17.95 -1.83
N ALA A 24 -11.70 -17.13 -0.76
CA ALA A 24 -11.78 -17.64 0.60
C ALA A 24 -13.05 -18.47 0.82
N LYS A 25 -14.19 -17.95 0.39
CA LYS A 25 -15.47 -18.65 0.47
C LYS A 25 -15.42 -19.99 -0.25
N TRP A 26 -14.99 -19.96 -1.50
CA TRP A 26 -14.90 -21.18 -2.32
C TRP A 26 -14.00 -22.24 -1.68
N LEU A 27 -12.83 -21.86 -1.17
CA LEU A 27 -11.91 -22.79 -0.50
C LEU A 27 -12.53 -23.38 0.76
N LEU A 28 -13.18 -22.56 1.60
CA LEU A 28 -13.81 -23.02 2.84
C LEU A 28 -15.02 -23.95 2.60
N GLU A 29 -15.71 -23.78 1.47
CA GLU A 29 -16.86 -24.62 1.08
C GLU A 29 -16.45 -25.95 0.44
N HIS A 30 -15.34 -25.97 -0.34
CA HIS A 30 -14.96 -27.12 -1.16
C HIS A 30 -13.79 -27.93 -0.59
N ASP A 31 -13.04 -27.37 0.36
CA ASP A 31 -11.93 -28.06 1.03
C ASP A 31 -12.13 -28.04 2.55
N PRO A 32 -12.59 -29.17 3.14
CA PRO A 32 -12.82 -29.26 4.60
C PRO A 32 -11.56 -28.96 5.44
N GLU A 33 -10.38 -29.24 4.89
CA GLU A 33 -9.10 -28.99 5.57
C GLU A 33 -8.56 -27.59 5.33
N ALA A 34 -9.20 -26.78 4.46
CA ALA A 34 -8.74 -25.43 4.17
C ALA A 34 -8.83 -24.54 5.40
N ARG A 35 -7.74 -23.84 5.64
CA ARG A 35 -7.61 -22.78 6.63
C ARG A 35 -7.05 -21.54 5.95
N ILE A 36 -7.61 -20.39 6.25
CA ILE A 36 -7.28 -19.15 5.57
C ILE A 36 -6.78 -18.12 6.58
N LEU A 37 -5.61 -17.57 6.30
CA LEU A 37 -5.06 -16.41 6.99
C LEU A 37 -5.00 -15.25 6.01
N VAL A 38 -5.76 -14.20 6.27
CA VAL A 38 -5.69 -12.94 5.52
C VAL A 38 -4.76 -11.99 6.26
N VAL A 39 -3.75 -11.50 5.56
CA VAL A 39 -2.75 -10.57 6.09
C VAL A 39 -2.89 -9.23 5.37
N THR A 40 -3.13 -8.17 6.12
CA THR A 40 -3.25 -6.81 5.62
C THR A 40 -2.25 -5.88 6.30
N ASP A 41 -1.93 -4.73 5.69
CA ASP A 41 -1.04 -3.73 6.29
C ASP A 41 -1.79 -2.59 7.01
N ARG A 42 -3.12 -2.49 6.83
CA ARG A 42 -3.95 -1.40 7.36
C ARG A 42 -5.20 -1.89 8.09
N ASP A 43 -5.50 -1.27 9.22
CA ASP A 43 -6.67 -1.60 10.04
C ASP A 43 -8.00 -1.37 9.30
N GLU A 44 -8.09 -0.31 8.49
CA GLU A 44 -9.26 -0.01 7.68
C GLU A 44 -9.54 -1.12 6.65
N LEU A 45 -8.49 -1.64 5.99
CA LEU A 45 -8.61 -2.74 5.03
C LEU A 45 -9.03 -4.03 5.72
N ASP A 46 -8.47 -4.32 6.89
CA ASP A 46 -8.84 -5.49 7.68
C ASP A 46 -10.32 -5.44 8.09
N LYS A 47 -10.81 -4.30 8.58
CA LYS A 47 -12.23 -4.10 8.89
C LYS A 47 -13.10 -4.24 7.64
N GLN A 48 -12.67 -3.67 6.51
CA GLN A 48 -13.40 -3.76 5.24
C GLN A 48 -13.51 -5.21 4.77
N ILE A 49 -12.44 -5.97 4.79
CA ILE A 49 -12.41 -7.38 4.38
C ILE A 49 -13.35 -8.21 5.26
N VAL A 50 -13.29 -8.03 6.59
CA VAL A 50 -14.20 -8.71 7.52
C VAL A 50 -15.66 -8.34 7.24
N GLY A 51 -15.96 -7.08 6.94
CA GLY A 51 -17.28 -6.63 6.54
C GLY A 51 -17.76 -7.32 5.26
N VAL A 52 -16.94 -7.39 4.22
CA VAL A 52 -17.26 -8.09 2.97
C VAL A 52 -17.46 -9.59 3.22
N MET A 53 -16.65 -10.22 4.08
CA MET A 53 -16.80 -11.62 4.45
C MET A 53 -18.13 -11.92 5.13
N ARG A 54 -18.60 -11.03 6.01
CA ARG A 54 -19.94 -11.16 6.63
C ARG A 54 -21.05 -11.02 5.60
N ASN A 55 -20.97 -10.01 4.76
CA ASN A 55 -21.97 -9.77 3.71
C ASN A 55 -22.02 -10.92 2.69
N ALA A 56 -20.90 -11.56 2.42
CA ALA A 56 -20.83 -12.74 1.54
C ALA A 56 -21.22 -14.06 2.21
N GLY A 57 -21.56 -14.02 3.51
CA GLY A 57 -21.94 -15.23 4.28
C GLY A 57 -20.77 -16.16 4.61
N VAL A 58 -19.52 -15.68 4.51
CA VAL A 58 -18.33 -16.44 4.93
C VAL A 58 -18.23 -16.49 6.46
N ILE A 59 -18.66 -15.43 7.11
CA ILE A 59 -18.79 -15.33 8.56
C ILE A 59 -20.27 -15.30 8.89
N GLY A 60 -20.74 -16.35 9.58
CA GLY A 60 -22.14 -16.47 9.96
C GLY A 60 -22.61 -15.40 10.95
N PRO A 61 -23.94 -15.19 11.06
CA PRO A 61 -24.52 -14.31 12.08
C PRO A 61 -24.11 -14.79 13.49
N GLY A 62 -23.68 -13.87 14.34
CA GLY A 62 -23.25 -14.20 15.71
C GLY A 62 -21.89 -14.87 15.85
N SER A 63 -21.22 -15.20 14.76
CA SER A 63 -19.87 -15.76 14.81
C SER A 63 -18.84 -14.74 15.33
N PRO A 64 -17.85 -15.17 16.13
CA PRO A 64 -16.80 -14.29 16.62
C PRO A 64 -16.00 -13.68 15.45
N SER A 65 -15.39 -12.54 15.70
CA SER A 65 -14.56 -11.89 14.70
C SER A 65 -13.34 -12.78 14.38
N PRO A 66 -12.99 -12.95 13.09
CA PRO A 66 -11.79 -13.67 12.70
C PRO A 66 -10.51 -12.85 12.95
N ARG A 67 -10.64 -11.57 13.33
CA ARG A 67 -9.52 -10.67 13.55
C ARG A 67 -8.66 -11.14 14.70
N ILE A 68 -7.36 -11.11 14.49
CA ILE A 68 -6.35 -11.39 15.48
C ILE A 68 -5.87 -10.06 16.06
N THR A 69 -5.94 -9.94 17.38
CA THR A 69 -5.63 -8.70 18.09
C THR A 69 -4.29 -8.75 18.83
N SER A 70 -3.80 -9.96 19.13
CA SER A 70 -2.55 -10.18 19.85
C SER A 70 -1.76 -11.37 19.31
N ARG A 71 -0.47 -11.40 19.65
CA ARG A 71 0.41 -12.52 19.35
C ARG A 71 -0.08 -13.82 19.96
N ALA A 72 -0.47 -13.80 21.23
CA ALA A 72 -0.95 -14.99 21.94
C ALA A 72 -2.14 -15.62 21.20
N GLU A 73 -3.10 -14.78 20.80
CA GLU A 73 -4.24 -15.18 19.99
C GLU A 73 -3.82 -15.73 18.61
N PHE A 74 -2.78 -15.15 17.98
CA PHE A 74 -2.25 -15.64 16.71
C PHE A 74 -1.70 -17.05 16.84
N VAL A 75 -0.85 -17.29 17.84
CA VAL A 75 -0.26 -18.60 18.10
C VAL A 75 -1.33 -19.63 18.43
N GLU A 76 -2.26 -19.28 19.31
CA GLU A 76 -3.39 -20.14 19.69
C GLU A 76 -4.24 -20.53 18.47
N LYS A 77 -4.66 -19.55 17.68
CA LYS A 77 -5.48 -19.80 16.50
C LYS A 77 -4.74 -20.55 15.41
N LEU A 78 -3.43 -20.37 15.23
CA LEU A 78 -2.64 -21.19 14.32
C LEU A 78 -2.61 -22.66 14.74
N GLY A 79 -2.46 -22.95 16.03
CA GLY A 79 -2.46 -24.30 16.59
C GLY A 79 -3.85 -24.94 16.68
N SER A 80 -4.93 -24.16 16.54
CA SER A 80 -6.30 -24.64 16.62
C SER A 80 -6.65 -25.54 15.42
N THR A 81 -7.41 -26.60 15.66
CA THR A 81 -7.98 -27.46 14.61
C THR A 81 -9.34 -26.96 14.10
N THR A 82 -9.99 -26.08 14.84
CA THR A 82 -11.35 -25.61 14.54
C THR A 82 -11.38 -24.23 13.87
N THR A 83 -10.35 -23.40 14.07
CA THR A 83 -10.30 -22.07 13.46
C THR A 83 -9.91 -22.16 11.99
N ARG A 84 -10.86 -21.91 11.10
CA ARG A 84 -10.65 -22.00 9.66
C ARG A 84 -10.39 -20.67 8.98
N LEU A 85 -10.75 -19.54 9.60
CA LEU A 85 -10.57 -18.19 9.06
C LEU A 85 -9.93 -17.28 10.10
N MET A 86 -8.87 -16.58 9.68
CA MET A 86 -8.10 -15.65 10.50
C MET A 86 -7.78 -14.40 9.69
N CYS A 87 -7.82 -13.23 10.32
CA CYS A 87 -7.40 -11.96 9.75
C CYS A 87 -6.36 -11.31 10.67
N ALA A 88 -5.20 -10.99 10.15
CA ALA A 88 -4.11 -10.42 10.93
C ALA A 88 -3.55 -9.16 10.26
N LEU A 89 -3.20 -8.18 11.10
CA LEU A 89 -2.48 -6.98 10.66
C LEU A 89 -0.99 -7.23 10.72
N LEU A 90 -0.31 -7.01 9.60
CA LEU A 90 1.13 -7.25 9.47
C LEU A 90 1.96 -6.55 10.54
N HIS A 91 1.64 -5.28 10.84
CA HIS A 91 2.38 -4.47 11.81
C HIS A 91 2.08 -4.80 13.29
N LYS A 92 1.05 -5.61 13.58
CA LYS A 92 0.75 -6.09 14.93
C LYS A 92 1.49 -7.39 15.28
N ILE A 93 2.16 -7.99 14.31
CA ILE A 93 2.98 -9.18 14.48
C ILE A 93 4.43 -8.73 14.33
N ASP A 94 5.11 -8.47 15.45
CA ASP A 94 6.54 -8.10 15.40
C ASP A 94 7.37 -9.28 14.91
N PRO A 95 8.41 -9.05 14.06
CA PRO A 95 9.34 -10.11 13.66
C PRO A 95 9.98 -10.84 14.84
N SER A 96 10.25 -10.13 15.94
CA SER A 96 10.76 -10.73 17.18
C SER A 96 9.78 -11.71 17.81
N ASP A 97 8.50 -11.49 17.60
CA ASP A 97 7.44 -12.38 18.08
C ASP A 97 7.47 -13.76 17.42
N LEU A 98 8.01 -13.84 16.22
CA LEU A 98 8.15 -15.07 15.44
C LEU A 98 9.51 -15.77 15.64
N ASN A 99 10.31 -15.34 16.61
CA ASN A 99 11.60 -15.98 16.95
C ASN A 99 11.45 -17.28 17.76
N GLY A 100 10.27 -17.59 18.27
CA GLY A 100 9.97 -18.80 19.01
C GLY A 100 9.83 -20.06 18.15
N THR A 101 9.45 -21.16 18.79
CA THR A 101 9.10 -22.41 18.09
C THR A 101 7.74 -22.22 17.42
N PRO A 102 7.60 -22.46 16.11
CA PRO A 102 6.31 -22.37 15.42
C PRO A 102 5.30 -23.37 16.02
N PRO A 103 4.04 -23.00 16.19
CA PRO A 103 3.00 -23.95 16.54
C PRO A 103 2.81 -24.96 15.41
N LYS A 104 2.36 -26.15 15.75
CA LYS A 104 1.97 -27.13 14.73
C LYS A 104 0.73 -26.59 13.99
N VAL A 105 0.88 -26.31 12.72
CA VAL A 105 -0.24 -25.89 11.87
C VAL A 105 -0.97 -27.13 11.36
N HIS A 106 -2.28 -27.16 11.55
CA HIS A 106 -3.13 -28.25 11.10
C HIS A 106 -3.86 -27.88 9.81
N GLY A 107 -4.21 -28.88 9.01
CA GLY A 107 -4.93 -28.67 7.74
C GLY A 107 -4.09 -28.02 6.66
N ARG A 108 -4.76 -27.55 5.61
CA ARG A 108 -4.14 -26.88 4.46
C ARG A 108 -4.25 -25.36 4.62
N MET A 109 -3.12 -24.73 4.93
CA MET A 109 -3.07 -23.29 5.17
C MET A 109 -2.91 -22.50 3.87
N TYR A 110 -3.84 -21.59 3.61
CA TYR A 110 -3.76 -20.56 2.56
C TYR A 110 -3.52 -19.20 3.20
N VAL A 111 -2.49 -18.50 2.75
CA VAL A 111 -2.13 -17.17 3.26
C VAL A 111 -2.35 -16.15 2.16
N PHE A 112 -3.34 -15.30 2.34
CA PHE A 112 -3.68 -14.21 1.44
C PHE A 112 -3.00 -12.95 1.94
N VAL A 113 -2.11 -12.37 1.14
CA VAL A 113 -1.36 -11.17 1.49
C VAL A 113 -1.83 -10.01 0.63
N ASP A 114 -2.55 -9.06 1.24
CA ASP A 114 -2.97 -7.85 0.54
C ASP A 114 -1.80 -6.86 0.45
N GLU A 115 -1.79 -6.07 -0.63
CA GLU A 115 -0.71 -5.14 -1.00
C GLU A 115 0.68 -5.79 -0.86
N CYS A 116 0.80 -7.02 -1.34
CA CYS A 116 1.95 -7.89 -1.15
C CYS A 116 3.29 -7.30 -1.62
N HIS A 117 3.26 -6.25 -2.46
CA HIS A 117 4.45 -5.50 -2.88
C HIS A 117 5.12 -4.73 -1.72
N ARG A 118 4.39 -4.40 -0.66
CA ARG A 118 4.91 -3.71 0.53
C ARG A 118 5.60 -4.66 1.50
N SER A 119 5.15 -5.90 1.59
CA SER A 119 5.62 -6.92 2.54
C SER A 119 6.83 -7.74 2.05
N GLN A 120 7.35 -7.45 0.84
CA GLN A 120 8.32 -8.33 0.16
C GLN A 120 9.73 -8.35 0.73
N GLY A 121 10.19 -7.28 1.35
CA GLY A 121 11.60 -7.08 1.69
C GLY A 121 11.97 -7.31 3.16
N GLY A 122 11.03 -7.64 4.01
CA GLY A 122 11.22 -7.63 5.45
C GLY A 122 11.50 -9.00 6.07
N ASP A 123 12.10 -8.96 7.26
CA ASP A 123 12.29 -10.12 8.14
C ASP A 123 10.95 -10.78 8.44
N MET A 124 9.87 -10.00 8.51
CA MET A 124 8.51 -10.48 8.71
C MET A 124 8.06 -11.53 7.69
N ASN A 125 8.28 -11.27 6.39
CA ASN A 125 7.88 -12.23 5.34
C ASN A 125 8.67 -13.53 5.46
N ARG A 126 9.99 -13.45 5.74
CA ARG A 126 10.83 -14.64 5.91
C ARG A 126 10.39 -15.44 7.13
N GLN A 127 10.10 -14.78 8.23
CA GLN A 127 9.68 -15.43 9.47
C GLN A 127 8.26 -16.00 9.34
N MET A 128 7.34 -15.28 8.71
CA MET A 128 6.00 -15.79 8.46
C MET A 128 6.03 -17.06 7.57
N LYS A 129 6.89 -17.08 6.54
CA LYS A 129 7.09 -18.30 5.73
C LYS A 129 7.69 -19.45 6.52
N ARG A 130 8.61 -19.17 7.45
CA ARG A 130 9.16 -20.19 8.36
C ARG A 130 8.11 -20.73 9.33
N TRP A 131 7.24 -19.85 9.86
CA TRP A 131 6.19 -20.23 10.79
C TRP A 131 5.05 -21.01 10.13
N LEU A 132 4.81 -20.73 8.85
CA LEU A 132 3.76 -21.32 8.04
C LEU A 132 4.38 -22.18 6.93
N GLU A 133 5.33 -23.03 7.31
CA GLU A 133 5.97 -23.95 6.37
C GLU A 133 4.89 -24.86 5.74
N GLY A 134 4.97 -25.02 4.42
CA GLY A 134 3.96 -25.76 3.65
C GLY A 134 2.68 -24.99 3.33
N ALA A 135 2.51 -23.76 3.80
CA ALA A 135 1.37 -22.93 3.43
C ALA A 135 1.46 -22.42 1.97
N ILE A 136 0.29 -22.23 1.37
CA ILE A 136 0.14 -21.70 0.02
C ILE A 136 -0.06 -20.19 0.12
N PHE A 137 0.94 -19.41 -0.32
CA PHE A 137 0.90 -17.96 -0.28
C PHE A 137 0.32 -17.38 -1.57
N ILE A 138 -0.71 -16.58 -1.47
CA ILE A 138 -1.34 -15.86 -2.59
C ILE A 138 -1.24 -14.37 -2.31
N GLY A 139 -0.43 -13.68 -3.13
CA GLY A 139 -0.25 -12.23 -3.04
C GLY A 139 -1.29 -11.49 -3.89
N PHE A 140 -1.91 -10.47 -3.32
CA PHE A 140 -2.82 -9.57 -4.03
C PHE A 140 -2.15 -8.19 -4.13
N THR A 141 -2.12 -7.60 -5.31
CA THR A 141 -1.53 -6.26 -5.49
C THR A 141 -2.06 -5.57 -6.74
N GLY A 142 -2.16 -4.24 -6.69
CA GLY A 142 -2.41 -3.40 -7.87
C GLY A 142 -1.12 -2.94 -8.54
N THR A 143 0.00 -2.98 -7.83
CA THR A 143 1.28 -2.39 -8.25
C THR A 143 2.45 -3.32 -7.93
N PRO A 144 2.58 -4.46 -8.66
CA PRO A 144 3.68 -5.39 -8.40
C PRO A 144 5.03 -4.72 -8.67
N LEU A 145 6.05 -5.09 -7.89
CA LEU A 145 7.41 -4.65 -8.14
C LEU A 145 8.01 -5.41 -9.32
N LEU A 146 8.37 -4.65 -10.36
CA LEU A 146 8.91 -5.17 -11.62
C LEU A 146 10.40 -4.84 -11.81
N ARG A 147 11.01 -4.06 -10.91
CA ARG A 147 12.39 -3.61 -11.05
C ARG A 147 13.39 -4.69 -10.67
N LYS A 148 14.47 -4.79 -11.46
CA LYS A 148 15.56 -5.76 -11.24
C LYS A 148 16.40 -5.50 -9.97
N ASP A 149 16.41 -4.25 -9.48
CA ASP A 149 17.14 -3.82 -8.28
C ASP A 149 16.44 -4.19 -6.96
N LYS A 150 15.19 -4.67 -7.05
CA LYS A 150 14.41 -5.18 -5.90
C LYS A 150 13.88 -6.57 -6.23
N LYS A 151 13.75 -7.42 -5.21
CA LYS A 151 13.06 -8.71 -5.39
C LYS A 151 11.73 -8.47 -6.08
N MET A 152 11.51 -9.10 -7.22
CA MET A 152 10.23 -9.01 -7.90
C MET A 152 9.15 -9.70 -7.07
N THR A 153 7.92 -9.22 -7.17
CA THR A 153 6.78 -9.82 -6.44
C THR A 153 6.64 -11.30 -6.73
N ARG A 154 6.87 -11.71 -7.97
CA ARG A 154 6.80 -13.12 -8.37
C ARG A 154 7.93 -13.98 -7.77
N ASP A 155 9.08 -13.42 -7.43
CA ASP A 155 10.18 -14.17 -6.80
C ASP A 155 9.84 -14.56 -5.36
N VAL A 156 8.94 -13.81 -4.75
CA VAL A 156 8.50 -14.02 -3.37
C VAL A 156 7.26 -14.90 -3.27
N PHE A 157 6.28 -14.69 -4.16
CA PHE A 157 4.97 -15.35 -4.09
C PHE A 157 4.75 -16.40 -5.17
N GLY A 158 5.54 -16.41 -6.25
CA GLY A 158 5.36 -17.31 -7.40
C GLY A 158 4.83 -16.60 -8.63
N THR A 159 4.38 -17.37 -9.62
CA THR A 159 3.89 -16.85 -10.90
C THR A 159 2.60 -16.04 -10.76
N TYR A 160 2.28 -15.27 -11.78
CA TYR A 160 0.98 -14.58 -11.85
C TYR A 160 -0.13 -15.62 -12.12
N ILE A 161 -1.04 -15.77 -11.15
CA ILE A 161 -2.25 -16.60 -11.29
C ILE A 161 -3.22 -15.91 -12.25
N HIS A 162 -3.41 -14.60 -12.06
CA HIS A 162 -4.26 -13.78 -12.91
C HIS A 162 -3.77 -12.34 -12.95
N THR A 163 -3.98 -11.68 -14.09
CA THR A 163 -3.67 -10.27 -14.28
C THR A 163 -4.88 -9.54 -14.82
N TYR A 164 -5.23 -8.43 -14.16
CA TYR A 164 -6.25 -7.50 -14.62
C TYR A 164 -5.70 -6.08 -14.51
N LYS A 165 -5.14 -5.62 -15.63
CA LYS A 165 -4.38 -4.38 -15.68
C LYS A 165 -5.29 -3.16 -15.84
N PHE A 166 -4.74 -1.98 -15.57
CA PHE A 166 -5.46 -0.72 -15.60
C PHE A 166 -6.22 -0.49 -16.91
N HIS A 167 -5.57 -0.67 -18.07
CA HIS A 167 -6.21 -0.48 -19.37
C HIS A 167 -7.40 -1.43 -19.62
N GLN A 168 -7.35 -2.65 -19.07
CA GLN A 168 -8.46 -3.61 -19.16
C GLN A 168 -9.63 -3.13 -18.29
N ALA A 169 -9.33 -2.70 -17.06
CA ALA A 169 -10.35 -2.19 -16.14
C ALA A 169 -11.01 -0.89 -16.64
N VAL A 170 -10.28 -0.04 -17.37
CA VAL A 170 -10.84 1.13 -18.06
C VAL A 170 -11.74 0.70 -19.23
N ALA A 171 -11.30 -0.25 -20.07
CA ALA A 171 -12.09 -0.77 -21.17
C ALA A 171 -13.43 -1.39 -20.68
N ASP A 172 -13.37 -2.12 -19.56
CA ASP A 172 -14.53 -2.73 -18.91
C ASP A 172 -15.39 -1.72 -18.09
N LYS A 173 -14.99 -0.44 -18.05
CA LYS A 173 -15.65 0.63 -17.27
C LYS A 173 -15.73 0.37 -15.76
N VAL A 174 -14.82 -0.44 -15.24
CA VAL A 174 -14.69 -0.74 -13.80
C VAL A 174 -13.97 0.40 -13.08
N VAL A 175 -12.99 1.02 -13.74
CA VAL A 175 -12.29 2.19 -13.24
C VAL A 175 -12.31 3.31 -14.29
N LEU A 176 -12.21 4.54 -13.83
CA LEU A 176 -12.13 5.70 -14.72
C LEU A 176 -10.73 5.81 -15.30
N ASP A 177 -10.65 6.33 -16.53
CA ASP A 177 -9.39 6.63 -17.16
C ASP A 177 -8.66 7.79 -16.46
N LEU A 178 -7.34 7.73 -16.47
CA LEU A 178 -6.48 8.78 -15.90
C LEU A 178 -6.26 9.87 -16.95
N LYS A 179 -6.57 11.11 -16.56
CA LYS A 179 -6.17 12.30 -17.30
C LYS A 179 -4.99 12.94 -16.60
N TYR A 180 -3.84 12.91 -17.24
CA TYR A 180 -2.64 13.58 -16.76
C TYR A 180 -2.56 14.99 -17.32
N GLU A 181 -2.35 15.97 -16.46
CA GLU A 181 -2.15 17.37 -16.82
C GLU A 181 -0.91 17.87 -16.09
N ALA A 182 0.10 18.27 -16.86
CA ALA A 182 1.27 18.95 -16.35
C ALA A 182 1.05 20.46 -16.42
N ARG A 183 1.28 21.15 -15.31
CA ARG A 183 1.18 22.60 -15.22
C ARG A 183 2.49 23.19 -14.74
N ASP A 184 3.04 24.11 -15.53
CA ASP A 184 4.16 24.92 -15.10
C ASP A 184 3.68 25.97 -14.09
N VAL A 185 4.38 26.05 -12.97
CA VAL A 185 4.19 27.13 -12.00
C VAL A 185 5.34 28.11 -12.17
N PRO A 186 5.15 29.23 -12.90
CA PRO A 186 6.21 30.19 -13.13
C PRO A 186 6.67 30.79 -11.80
N GLN A 187 7.96 30.74 -11.55
CA GLN A 187 8.62 31.41 -10.44
C GLN A 187 9.44 32.55 -11.00
N ARG A 188 9.17 33.77 -10.53
CA ARG A 188 9.98 34.95 -10.83
C ARG A 188 10.65 35.36 -9.55
N LEU A 189 11.99 35.48 -9.59
CA LEU A 189 12.70 36.22 -8.57
C LEU A 189 12.30 37.69 -8.71
N THR A 190 11.67 38.23 -7.68
CA THR A 190 11.14 39.60 -7.67
C THR A 190 12.27 40.62 -7.80
N SER A 191 13.49 40.31 -7.32
CA SER A 191 14.70 41.08 -7.52
C SER A 191 15.94 40.23 -7.24
N GLN A 192 16.69 39.92 -8.29
CA GLN A 192 18.00 39.27 -8.18
C GLN A 192 18.95 40.06 -7.28
N THR A 193 18.95 41.37 -7.46
CA THR A 193 19.80 42.30 -6.71
C THR A 193 19.51 42.28 -5.21
N ALA A 194 18.25 42.21 -4.81
CA ALA A 194 17.87 42.12 -3.40
C ALA A 194 18.30 40.79 -2.75
N VAL A 195 18.18 39.67 -3.48
CA VAL A 195 18.64 38.37 -3.04
C VAL A 195 20.15 38.33 -2.87
N ASP A 196 20.89 38.87 -3.83
CA ASP A 196 22.36 38.93 -3.79
C ASP A 196 22.85 39.84 -2.64
N GLN A 197 22.23 41.00 -2.44
CA GLN A 197 22.53 41.91 -1.31
C GLN A 197 22.24 41.23 0.04
N TRP A 198 21.10 40.56 0.17
CA TRP A 198 20.75 39.82 1.36
C TRP A 198 21.76 38.71 1.65
N PHE A 199 22.13 37.95 0.62
CA PHE A 199 23.11 36.87 0.74
C PHE A 199 24.47 37.39 1.20
N GLU A 200 25.00 38.47 0.53
CA GLU A 200 26.28 39.06 0.91
C GLU A 200 26.26 39.65 2.32
N THR A 201 25.14 40.24 2.73
CA THR A 201 24.99 40.78 4.10
C THR A 201 25.03 39.67 5.15
N ARG A 202 24.36 38.57 4.89
CA ARG A 202 24.29 37.42 5.83
C ARG A 202 25.56 36.59 5.86
N THR A 203 26.31 36.58 4.78
CA THR A 203 27.52 35.74 4.63
C THR A 203 28.82 36.56 4.70
N LYS A 204 28.78 37.85 5.10
CA LYS A 204 29.96 38.73 5.11
C LYS A 204 31.15 38.18 5.92
N ASN A 205 30.88 37.34 6.94
CA ASN A 205 31.92 36.75 7.79
C ASN A 205 32.44 35.40 7.27
N LEU A 206 31.96 34.92 6.12
CA LEU A 206 32.37 33.66 5.51
C LEU A 206 33.39 33.91 4.39
N ASN A 207 34.35 33.00 4.24
CA ASN A 207 35.25 33.02 3.10
C ASN A 207 34.55 32.54 1.81
N ASN A 208 35.19 32.75 0.66
CA ASN A 208 34.60 32.44 -0.65
C ASN A 208 34.22 30.95 -0.80
N PHE A 209 34.99 30.04 -0.23
CA PHE A 209 34.69 28.62 -0.25
C PHE A 209 33.45 28.29 0.58
N GLN A 210 33.35 28.87 1.77
CA GLN A 210 32.19 28.73 2.63
C GLN A 210 30.92 29.34 2.00
N LYS A 211 31.06 30.51 1.37
CA LYS A 211 29.96 31.15 0.61
C LYS A 211 29.49 30.25 -0.53
N ALA A 212 30.40 29.64 -1.27
CA ALA A 212 30.06 28.69 -2.34
C ALA A 212 29.29 27.45 -1.83
N LEU A 213 29.71 26.89 -0.68
CA LEU A 213 29.00 25.78 -0.04
C LEU A 213 27.59 26.18 0.40
N VAL A 214 27.45 27.39 1.00
CA VAL A 214 26.13 27.88 1.44
C VAL A 214 25.24 28.14 0.22
N ARG A 215 25.74 28.75 -0.87
CA ARG A 215 24.99 28.93 -2.12
C ARG A 215 24.52 27.59 -2.69
N LYS A 216 25.41 26.58 -2.74
CA LYS A 216 25.07 25.23 -3.23
C LYS A 216 23.98 24.56 -2.37
N ARG A 217 24.00 24.79 -1.07
CA ARG A 217 23.01 24.21 -0.14
C ARG A 217 21.66 24.94 -0.19
N TRP A 218 21.64 26.26 -0.35
CA TRP A 218 20.42 27.06 -0.35
C TRP A 218 19.75 27.19 -1.72
N ALA A 219 20.47 26.98 -2.79
CA ALA A 219 19.93 26.93 -4.15
C ALA A 219 19.46 25.51 -4.52
N THR A 220 19.02 24.73 -3.56
CA THR A 220 18.47 23.39 -3.85
C THR A 220 17.10 23.53 -4.49
N MET A 221 16.79 22.62 -5.40
CA MET A 221 15.46 22.54 -6.04
C MET A 221 14.35 22.47 -4.97
N GLU A 222 14.63 21.88 -3.83
CA GLU A 222 13.70 21.69 -2.72
C GLU A 222 13.29 23.03 -2.08
N GLU A 223 14.21 23.97 -1.88
CA GLU A 223 13.90 25.32 -1.37
C GLU A 223 13.13 26.17 -2.37
N LEU A 224 13.50 26.09 -3.66
CA LEU A 224 12.74 26.74 -4.73
C LEU A 224 11.31 26.21 -4.78
N MET A 225 11.13 24.92 -4.62
CA MET A 225 9.82 24.26 -4.63
C MET A 225 8.97 24.60 -3.40
N SER A 226 9.58 24.99 -2.28
CA SER A 226 8.91 25.30 -1.02
C SER A 226 8.52 26.78 -0.85
N SER A 227 8.79 27.65 -1.84
CA SER A 227 8.49 29.10 -1.73
C SER A 227 6.98 29.36 -1.52
N GLU A 228 6.64 30.33 -0.68
CA GLU A 228 5.24 30.68 -0.37
C GLU A 228 4.47 31.13 -1.61
N GLU A 229 5.11 31.91 -2.48
CA GLU A 229 4.49 32.34 -3.73
C GLU A 229 4.08 31.17 -4.62
N ARG A 230 4.94 30.15 -4.71
CA ARG A 230 4.64 28.93 -5.46
C ARG A 230 3.48 28.15 -4.83
N LYS A 231 3.49 27.99 -3.51
CA LYS A 231 2.41 27.32 -2.77
C LYS A 231 1.07 28.04 -2.98
N ALA A 232 1.07 29.38 -2.89
CA ALA A 232 -0.13 30.18 -3.12
C ALA A 232 -0.66 30.03 -4.55
N ARG A 233 0.20 30.01 -5.57
CA ARG A 233 -0.19 29.79 -6.96
C ARG A 233 -0.75 28.39 -7.19
N ILE A 234 -0.16 27.36 -6.59
CA ILE A 234 -0.67 25.99 -6.65
C ILE A 234 -2.05 25.93 -5.99
N ALA A 235 -2.20 26.49 -4.80
CA ALA A 235 -3.47 26.53 -4.08
C ALA A 235 -4.56 27.25 -4.91
N ALA A 236 -4.23 28.41 -5.50
CA ALA A 236 -5.15 29.14 -6.36
C ALA A 236 -5.55 28.33 -7.60
N SER A 237 -4.63 27.61 -8.21
CA SER A 237 -4.91 26.71 -9.34
C SER A 237 -5.86 25.57 -8.96
N ILE A 238 -5.65 24.95 -7.78
CA ILE A 238 -6.52 23.90 -7.27
C ILE A 238 -7.93 24.44 -7.00
N ILE A 239 -8.05 25.59 -6.33
CA ILE A 239 -9.34 26.25 -6.04
C ILE A 239 -10.07 26.56 -7.35
N HIS A 240 -9.36 27.08 -8.34
CA HIS A 240 -9.92 27.35 -9.66
C HIS A 240 -10.49 26.09 -10.30
N ASP A 241 -9.76 24.97 -10.27
CA ASP A 241 -10.22 23.69 -10.80
C ASP A 241 -11.51 23.22 -10.15
N PHE A 242 -11.65 23.38 -8.83
CA PHE A 242 -12.88 23.06 -8.11
C PHE A 242 -14.07 23.95 -8.51
N GLY A 243 -13.80 25.18 -8.99
CA GLY A 243 -14.81 26.08 -9.50
C GLY A 243 -15.27 25.76 -10.92
N VAL A 244 -14.37 25.35 -11.80
CA VAL A 244 -14.62 25.26 -13.24
C VAL A 244 -14.75 23.82 -13.78
N LEU A 245 -14.09 22.83 -13.19
CA LEU A 245 -14.15 21.48 -13.71
C LEU A 245 -15.45 20.76 -13.31
N PRO A 246 -16.30 20.31 -14.27
CA PRO A 246 -17.61 19.71 -13.96
C PRO A 246 -17.54 18.51 -13.01
N ARG A 247 -16.40 17.78 -13.00
CA ARG A 247 -16.18 16.61 -12.15
C ARG A 247 -15.82 16.97 -10.71
N LEU A 248 -15.39 18.20 -10.44
CA LEU A 248 -14.96 18.66 -9.12
C LEU A 248 -15.96 19.65 -8.49
N ASN A 249 -16.63 20.45 -9.30
CA ASN A 249 -17.54 21.50 -8.81
C ASN A 249 -18.78 20.93 -8.10
N ASN A 250 -19.47 21.76 -7.33
CA ASN A 250 -20.70 21.41 -6.62
C ASN A 250 -20.53 20.19 -5.70
N ASN A 251 -19.39 20.05 -5.02
CA ASN A 251 -19.08 18.95 -4.12
C ASN A 251 -19.09 17.55 -4.76
N ARG A 252 -18.91 17.45 -6.07
CA ARG A 252 -18.90 16.17 -6.78
C ARG A 252 -17.55 15.45 -6.71
N GLY A 253 -16.46 16.18 -6.51
CA GLY A 253 -15.11 15.62 -6.51
C GLY A 253 -14.36 15.83 -5.21
N THR A 254 -13.37 14.98 -4.99
CA THR A 254 -12.38 15.12 -3.92
C THR A 254 -10.98 15.25 -4.52
N ALA A 255 -10.07 15.84 -3.78
CA ALA A 255 -8.67 15.94 -4.20
C ALA A 255 -7.73 15.41 -3.12
N ILE A 256 -6.60 14.87 -3.56
CA ILE A 256 -5.49 14.49 -2.70
C ILE A 256 -4.30 15.35 -3.11
N LEU A 257 -3.82 16.20 -2.21
CA LEU A 257 -2.58 16.95 -2.40
C LEU A 257 -1.41 16.12 -1.87
N VAL A 258 -0.44 15.84 -2.73
CA VAL A 258 0.78 15.14 -2.36
C VAL A 258 1.93 16.13 -2.42
N ALA A 259 2.56 16.40 -1.27
CA ALA A 259 3.74 17.25 -1.15
C ALA A 259 5.01 16.38 -1.04
N ALA A 260 6.16 16.99 -1.35
CA ALA A 260 7.46 16.32 -1.23
C ALA A 260 7.89 16.17 0.24
N SER A 261 7.48 17.11 1.10
CA SER A 261 7.71 17.13 2.55
C SER A 261 6.56 17.84 3.26
N ILE A 262 6.49 17.65 4.56
CA ILE A 262 5.59 18.38 5.46
C ILE A 262 6.20 19.74 5.83
#